data_c2ea771003d59c197d595956c61091bd
#
_entry.id   c2ea771003d59c197d595956c61091bd
#
_cell.length_a   1.000
_cell.length_b   1.000
_cell.length_c   1.000
_cell.angle_alpha   90.00
_cell.angle_beta   90.00
_cell.angle_gamma   90.00
#
_symmetry.space_group_name_H-M   'P 1'
#
loop_
_entity.id
_entity.type
_entity.pdbx_description
1 polymer ?
#
loop_
_entity_poly.entity_id
_entity_poly.type
_entity_poly.pdbx_seq_one_letter_code
_entity_poly.pdbx_strand_id
1 'polypeptide(L)'
;MNNINQNTINIPRYPPEFQQIITAKNNNFAGREFVFSAINNFLNQFDRGYFTIIGDPGIGKSAILAHYVSQNPGVVYYNVEITGKNRVEEFLTTICTQLIEIAQHQGSQNLNANFPDSTTEGSGFLSLLLQQISDRLHPEQSLIITIDGCDRIDINNQPRGSNIFYLPRYLPEKVYFILTRRPFLANQLGLLIETPSQSLDLSNYLEQNRSDIQEYLKTYLNKSSHSELSVSEEKNTGDVSLNMTELGFDNHETNFMYVREILAAINEDIYPPNLQLYYQNHWKKMNLATSKQQTMALQVLNILVQDQSISIEAIAERLDADEYEIKIILDKWREFLHLESIAAEIHYSIYHASFRDWLGQQIESNF
;
A
#
# COMPACT_ATOMS: atom_id res chain seq x y z
N MET A 1 26.04 -6.46 3.86
CA MET A 1 25.21 -5.47 4.59
C MET A 1 26.10 -4.27 4.91
N ASN A 2 26.24 -3.35 3.98
CA ASN A 2 26.97 -2.12 4.23
C ASN A 2 25.99 -1.10 4.78
N ASN A 3 26.23 -0.74 6.03
CA ASN A 3 25.54 0.33 6.75
C ASN A 3 25.55 1.61 5.89
N ILE A 4 24.40 1.98 5.36
CA ILE A 4 24.07 3.37 5.11
C ILE A 4 23.81 3.96 6.51
N ASN A 5 24.85 3.95 7.33
CA ASN A 5 24.87 4.65 8.58
C ASN A 5 25.56 5.98 8.34
N GLN A 6 24.87 6.97 8.82
CA GLN A 6 25.47 8.13 9.46
C GLN A 6 25.12 9.44 8.82
N ASN A 7 24.33 10.07 9.55
CA ASN A 7 23.76 11.40 9.59
C ASN A 7 22.29 11.45 9.20
N THR A 8 21.53 10.51 9.73
CA THR A 8 20.07 10.61 9.73
C THR A 8 19.66 11.86 10.49
N ILE A 9 18.88 12.69 9.85
CA ILE A 9 18.20 13.81 10.50
C ILE A 9 17.37 13.18 11.62
N ASN A 10 17.59 13.61 12.87
CA ASN A 10 16.82 13.10 13.99
C ASN A 10 15.41 13.69 13.90
N ILE A 11 14.46 12.94 13.38
CA ILE A 11 13.07 13.37 13.27
C ILE A 11 12.34 13.06 14.58
N PRO A 12 11.48 13.99 15.04
CA PRO A 12 10.56 13.76 16.14
C PRO A 12 9.64 12.55 15.83
N ARG A 13 9.06 12.01 16.88
CA ARG A 13 8.15 10.85 16.79
C ARG A 13 7.04 11.12 15.79
N TYR A 14 6.80 10.15 14.91
CA TYR A 14 5.63 10.15 14.04
C TYR A 14 4.34 10.36 14.85
N PRO A 15 3.30 10.97 14.27
CA PRO A 15 1.97 10.96 14.89
C PRO A 15 1.60 9.57 15.41
N PRO A 16 0.95 9.45 16.57
CA PRO A 16 0.66 8.15 17.20
C PRO A 16 -0.03 7.15 16.27
N GLU A 17 -0.93 7.61 15.42
CA GLU A 17 -1.63 6.81 14.43
C GLU A 17 -0.69 6.22 13.37
N PHE A 18 0.34 6.96 12.97
CA PHE A 18 1.36 6.45 12.04
C PHE A 18 2.29 5.46 12.73
N GLN A 19 2.70 5.77 13.97
CA GLN A 19 3.55 4.88 14.76
C GLN A 19 2.91 3.52 14.98
N GLN A 20 1.60 3.47 15.24
CA GLN A 20 0.85 2.23 15.37
C GLN A 20 0.89 1.39 14.08
N ILE A 21 0.70 2.03 12.92
CA ILE A 21 0.75 1.34 11.63
C ILE A 21 2.16 0.83 11.33
N ILE A 22 3.19 1.67 11.53
CA ILE A 22 4.58 1.28 11.32
C ILE A 22 4.90 0.05 12.16
N THR A 23 4.55 0.06 13.44
CA THR A 23 4.79 -1.07 14.36
C THR A 23 4.03 -2.32 13.92
N ALA A 24 2.73 -2.19 13.64
CA ALA A 24 1.88 -3.33 13.27
C ALA A 24 2.30 -3.97 11.92
N LYS A 25 2.67 -3.16 10.94
CA LYS A 25 3.07 -3.64 9.61
C LYS A 25 4.50 -4.18 9.58
N ASN A 26 5.38 -3.71 10.48
CA ASN A 26 6.75 -4.19 10.59
C ASN A 26 6.87 -5.49 11.39
N ASN A 27 5.82 -5.89 12.10
CA ASN A 27 5.80 -7.13 12.85
C ASN A 27 5.88 -8.34 11.91
N ASN A 28 6.86 -9.21 12.13
CA ASN A 28 7.15 -10.39 11.30
C ASN A 28 7.47 -10.06 9.83
N PHE A 29 7.99 -8.88 9.52
CA PHE A 29 8.44 -8.54 8.18
C PHE A 29 9.56 -9.50 7.74
N ALA A 30 9.51 -9.97 6.48
CA ALA A 30 10.52 -10.85 5.88
C ALA A 30 10.67 -10.55 4.38
N GLY A 31 11.89 -10.76 3.87
CA GLY A 31 12.22 -10.59 2.46
C GLY A 31 12.23 -9.15 1.97
N ARG A 32 11.93 -8.98 0.70
CA ARG A 32 11.84 -7.69 -0.02
C ARG A 32 13.19 -7.01 -0.31
N GLU A 33 14.30 -7.74 -0.21
CA GLU A 33 15.65 -7.23 -0.49
C GLU A 33 15.75 -6.62 -1.89
N PHE A 34 15.05 -7.18 -2.87
CA PHE A 34 15.04 -6.67 -4.24
C PHE A 34 14.41 -5.26 -4.34
N VAL A 35 13.40 -4.97 -3.51
CA VAL A 35 12.77 -3.64 -3.44
C VAL A 35 13.72 -2.64 -2.82
N PHE A 36 14.34 -2.99 -1.68
CA PHE A 36 15.29 -2.09 -1.00
C PHE A 36 16.55 -1.87 -1.84
N SER A 37 17.00 -2.88 -2.56
CA SER A 37 18.09 -2.73 -3.52
C SER A 37 17.73 -1.78 -4.66
N ALA A 38 16.51 -1.86 -5.19
CA ALA A 38 16.04 -0.95 -6.23
C ALA A 38 15.91 0.50 -5.71
N ILE A 39 15.39 0.71 -4.49
CA ILE A 39 15.35 2.02 -3.85
C ILE A 39 16.78 2.58 -3.71
N ASN A 40 17.70 1.80 -3.14
CA ASN A 40 19.08 2.23 -2.93
C ASN A 40 19.78 2.56 -4.25
N ASN A 41 19.58 1.76 -5.29
CA ASN A 41 20.11 2.04 -6.62
C ASN A 41 19.59 3.36 -7.18
N PHE A 42 18.29 3.64 -7.02
CA PHE A 42 17.67 4.89 -7.43
C PHE A 42 18.28 6.10 -6.68
N LEU A 43 18.40 6.02 -5.35
CA LEU A 43 18.98 7.07 -4.52
C LEU A 43 20.45 7.35 -4.85
N ASN A 44 21.19 6.32 -5.29
CA ASN A 44 22.60 6.46 -5.69
C ASN A 44 22.76 6.97 -7.13
N GLN A 45 21.79 6.69 -8.00
CA GLN A 45 21.86 7.04 -9.43
C GLN A 45 21.44 8.50 -9.69
N PHE A 46 20.48 9.00 -8.92
CA PHE A 46 19.90 10.31 -9.13
C PHE A 46 20.11 11.20 -7.91
N ASP A 47 20.26 12.49 -8.13
CA ASP A 47 20.43 13.49 -7.06
C ASP A 47 19.10 13.93 -6.42
N ARG A 48 17.97 13.51 -6.97
CA ARG A 48 16.59 13.79 -6.53
C ARG A 48 15.62 12.89 -7.26
N GLY A 49 14.37 12.79 -6.80
CA GLY A 49 13.35 12.15 -7.65
C GLY A 49 12.24 11.43 -6.91
N TYR A 50 11.43 10.74 -7.70
CA TYR A 50 10.29 9.95 -7.24
C TYR A 50 10.50 8.47 -7.52
N PHE A 51 10.41 7.64 -6.49
CA PHE A 51 10.39 6.19 -6.60
C PHE A 51 9.00 5.67 -6.25
N THR A 52 8.37 4.89 -7.13
CA THR A 52 6.99 4.41 -6.91
C THR A 52 6.95 2.89 -6.87
N ILE A 53 6.46 2.33 -5.76
CA ILE A 53 6.18 0.89 -5.61
C ILE A 53 4.73 0.65 -6.01
N ILE A 54 4.53 -0.16 -7.04
CA ILE A 54 3.22 -0.52 -7.57
C ILE A 54 2.92 -1.96 -7.21
N GLY A 55 1.67 -2.29 -6.98
CA GLY A 55 1.24 -3.67 -6.78
C GLY A 55 -0.19 -3.79 -6.27
N ASP A 56 -0.72 -4.99 -6.33
CA ASP A 56 -2.08 -5.32 -5.94
C ASP A 56 -2.36 -5.18 -4.45
N PRO A 57 -3.63 -5.11 -4.04
CA PRO A 57 -4.03 -5.25 -2.64
C PRO A 57 -3.44 -6.51 -2.02
N GLY A 58 -2.92 -6.39 -0.80
CA GLY A 58 -2.40 -7.53 -0.05
C GLY A 58 -0.97 -7.99 -0.39
N ILE A 59 -0.33 -7.47 -1.46
CA ILE A 59 1.04 -7.85 -1.86
C ILE A 59 2.14 -7.33 -0.90
N GLY A 60 1.79 -6.47 0.06
CA GLY A 60 2.71 -6.03 1.12
C GLY A 60 3.32 -4.64 0.96
N LYS A 61 2.82 -3.76 0.07
CA LYS A 61 3.36 -2.40 -0.14
C LYS A 61 3.53 -1.59 1.15
N SER A 62 2.47 -1.53 1.97
CA SER A 62 2.50 -0.80 3.25
C SER A 62 3.47 -1.39 4.26
N ALA A 63 3.68 -2.73 4.24
CA ALA A 63 4.68 -3.37 5.08
C ALA A 63 6.10 -3.03 4.62
N ILE A 64 6.34 -2.95 3.31
CA ILE A 64 7.61 -2.51 2.75
C ILE A 64 7.96 -1.09 3.22
N LEU A 65 7.03 -0.13 3.11
CA LEU A 65 7.29 1.24 3.59
C LEU A 65 7.45 1.31 5.10
N ALA A 66 6.63 0.61 5.87
CA ALA A 66 6.74 0.57 7.32
C ALA A 66 8.10 0.00 7.76
N HIS A 67 8.58 -1.06 7.10
CA HIS A 67 9.91 -1.60 7.36
C HIS A 67 11.01 -0.60 6.98
N TYR A 68 10.92 -0.02 5.77
CA TYR A 68 11.89 0.99 5.32
C TYR A 68 12.01 2.16 6.31
N VAL A 69 10.88 2.70 6.75
CA VAL A 69 10.82 3.79 7.74
C VAL A 69 11.39 3.36 9.09
N SER A 70 11.11 2.14 9.55
CA SER A 70 11.65 1.62 10.83
C SER A 70 13.17 1.45 10.81
N GLN A 71 13.76 1.15 9.65
CA GLN A 71 15.21 0.98 9.49
C GLN A 71 15.94 2.29 9.18
N ASN A 72 15.20 3.33 8.78
CA ASN A 72 15.76 4.62 8.38
C ASN A 72 15.14 5.75 9.22
N PRO A 73 15.54 5.92 10.49
CA PRO A 73 15.08 7.03 11.32
C PRO A 73 15.48 8.33 10.64
N GLY A 74 14.56 9.21 10.36
CA GLY A 74 14.82 10.42 9.58
C GLY A 74 14.02 10.52 8.30
N VAL A 75 13.34 9.43 7.91
CA VAL A 75 12.40 9.42 6.80
C VAL A 75 11.06 9.98 7.26
N VAL A 76 10.52 10.93 6.50
CA VAL A 76 9.15 11.45 6.70
C VAL A 76 8.15 10.39 6.23
N TYR A 77 7.08 10.15 7.00
CA TYR A 77 6.06 9.16 6.66
C TYR A 77 4.65 9.75 6.68
N TYR A 78 3.88 9.40 5.68
CA TYR A 78 2.46 9.69 5.58
C TYR A 78 1.68 8.46 5.09
N ASN A 79 0.51 8.21 5.69
CA ASN A 79 -0.37 7.13 5.27
C ASN A 79 -1.76 7.68 4.93
N VAL A 80 -2.15 7.51 3.66
CA VAL A 80 -3.41 8.01 3.11
C VAL A 80 -4.60 7.16 3.53
N GLU A 81 -4.37 5.89 3.91
CA GLU A 81 -5.45 4.95 4.26
C GLU A 81 -6.06 5.22 5.64
N ILE A 82 -5.42 6.03 6.47
CA ILE A 82 -5.98 6.45 7.76
C ILE A 82 -7.19 7.36 7.53
N THR A 83 -8.25 7.13 8.29
CA THR A 83 -9.48 7.93 8.22
C THR A 83 -9.17 9.43 8.37
N GLY A 84 -9.60 10.21 7.39
CA GLY A 84 -9.37 11.67 7.33
C GLY A 84 -8.05 12.09 6.71
N LYS A 85 -7.10 11.16 6.46
CA LYS A 85 -5.79 11.48 5.87
C LYS A 85 -5.76 11.42 4.33
N ASN A 86 -6.87 11.14 3.69
CA ASN A 86 -7.00 11.14 2.23
C ASN A 86 -7.26 12.53 1.62
N ARG A 87 -7.28 13.59 2.43
CA ARG A 87 -7.53 14.98 2.02
C ARG A 87 -6.21 15.74 1.87
N VAL A 88 -6.18 16.64 0.91
CA VAL A 88 -4.99 17.44 0.60
C VAL A 88 -4.55 18.34 1.76
N GLU A 89 -5.52 18.99 2.43
CA GLU A 89 -5.25 19.85 3.56
C GLU A 89 -4.53 19.11 4.68
N GLU A 90 -5.01 17.92 5.00
CA GLU A 90 -4.43 17.05 6.01
C GLU A 90 -3.02 16.58 5.63
N PHE A 91 -2.83 16.23 4.36
CA PHE A 91 -1.52 15.89 3.83
C PHE A 91 -0.53 17.03 3.99
N LEU A 92 -0.86 18.20 3.46
CA LEU A 92 0.03 19.36 3.50
C LEU A 92 0.35 19.77 4.94
N THR A 93 -0.68 19.82 5.81
CA THR A 93 -0.48 20.15 7.23
C THR A 93 0.45 19.15 7.90
N THR A 94 0.19 17.86 7.75
CA THR A 94 0.97 16.80 8.42
C THR A 94 2.42 16.74 7.92
N ILE A 95 2.61 16.80 6.60
CA ILE A 95 3.95 16.74 5.99
C ILE A 95 4.74 18.01 6.33
N CYS A 96 4.15 19.20 6.18
CA CYS A 96 4.85 20.43 6.50
C CYS A 96 5.19 20.52 7.98
N THR A 97 4.36 20.00 8.89
CA THR A 97 4.68 19.93 10.32
C THR A 97 5.94 19.10 10.56
N GLN A 98 6.02 17.89 10.01
CA GLN A 98 7.22 17.05 10.12
C GLN A 98 8.46 17.73 9.51
N LEU A 99 8.31 18.38 8.36
CA LEU A 99 9.40 19.11 7.71
C LEU A 99 9.88 20.33 8.49
N ILE A 100 8.96 21.07 9.13
CA ILE A 100 9.31 22.20 10.02
C ILE A 100 10.12 21.72 11.20
N GLU A 101 9.74 20.62 11.83
CA GLU A 101 10.47 20.02 12.93
C GLU A 101 11.90 19.62 12.50
N ILE A 102 12.06 19.02 11.32
CA ILE A 102 13.37 18.72 10.75
C ILE A 102 14.20 20.00 10.55
N ALA A 103 13.61 21.03 9.93
CA ALA A 103 14.28 22.28 9.66
C ALA A 103 14.71 23.00 10.94
N GLN A 104 13.90 22.95 12.00
CA GLN A 104 14.23 23.49 13.32
C GLN A 104 15.40 22.77 13.97
N HIS A 105 15.46 21.45 13.88
CA HIS A 105 16.60 20.66 14.35
C HIS A 105 17.91 20.98 13.59
N GLN A 106 17.80 21.41 12.32
CA GLN A 106 18.96 21.91 11.53
C GLN A 106 19.34 23.36 11.82
N GLY A 107 18.75 23.98 12.85
CA GLY A 107 19.11 25.35 13.29
C GLY A 107 18.28 26.48 12.67
N SER A 108 17.16 26.17 12.05
CA SER A 108 16.22 27.17 11.51
C SER A 108 15.36 27.77 12.62
N GLN A 109 15.88 28.66 13.43
CA GLN A 109 15.12 29.30 14.53
C GLN A 109 14.00 30.25 14.07
N ASN A 110 13.92 30.62 12.78
CA ASN A 110 13.01 31.62 12.25
C ASN A 110 11.91 31.07 11.33
N LEU A 111 11.68 29.77 11.32
CA LEU A 111 10.48 29.23 10.70
C LEU A 111 9.29 29.43 11.65
N ASN A 112 8.87 30.72 11.82
CA ASN A 112 7.51 31.05 12.30
C ASN A 112 6.54 30.66 11.19
N ALA A 113 6.32 29.37 11.06
CA ALA A 113 5.45 28.84 10.05
C ALA A 113 4.01 28.90 10.55
N ASN A 114 3.38 30.03 10.36
CA ASN A 114 1.93 30.01 10.19
C ASN A 114 1.67 29.22 8.92
N PHE A 115 1.19 27.99 9.09
CA PHE A 115 0.79 27.17 7.94
C PHE A 115 -0.30 27.96 7.18
N PRO A 116 -0.17 28.10 5.85
CA PRO A 116 -1.15 28.83 5.06
C PRO A 116 -2.54 28.24 5.17
N ASP A 117 -3.56 29.09 5.24
CA ASP A 117 -4.96 28.67 5.35
C ASP A 117 -5.52 28.06 4.04
N SER A 118 -4.85 28.30 2.90
CA SER A 118 -5.27 27.77 1.61
C SER A 118 -4.38 26.65 1.11
N THR A 119 -4.96 25.64 0.47
CA THR A 119 -4.23 24.50 -0.12
C THR A 119 -3.25 24.91 -1.23
N THR A 120 -3.60 25.97 -1.99
CA THR A 120 -2.72 26.50 -3.06
C THR A 120 -1.47 27.14 -2.48
N GLU A 121 -1.62 27.93 -1.42
CA GLU A 121 -0.50 28.52 -0.69
C GLU A 121 0.31 27.43 0.04
N GLY A 122 -0.38 26.40 0.56
CA GLY A 122 0.24 25.22 1.18
C GLY A 122 1.16 24.46 0.25
N SER A 123 0.85 24.34 -1.04
CA SER A 123 1.73 23.70 -2.02
C SER A 123 3.00 24.51 -2.29
N GLY A 124 2.88 25.83 -2.37
CA GLY A 124 4.01 26.74 -2.47
C GLY A 124 4.89 26.69 -1.21
N PHE A 125 4.25 26.64 -0.05
CA PHE A 125 4.93 26.49 1.23
C PHE A 125 5.70 25.17 1.36
N LEU A 126 5.10 24.05 0.93
CA LEU A 126 5.78 22.76 0.84
C LEU A 126 7.03 22.85 -0.02
N SER A 127 6.94 23.42 -1.22
CA SER A 127 8.08 23.57 -2.13
C SER A 127 9.19 24.43 -1.50
N LEU A 128 8.82 25.49 -0.79
CA LEU A 128 9.77 26.36 -0.08
C LEU A 128 10.48 25.61 1.06
N LEU A 129 9.75 24.84 1.86
CA LEU A 129 10.33 24.02 2.93
C LEU A 129 11.32 23.00 2.40
N LEU A 130 10.96 22.32 1.33
CA LEU A 130 11.84 21.32 0.68
C LEU A 130 13.13 21.98 0.22
N GLN A 131 13.07 23.17 -0.39
CA GLN A 131 14.25 23.91 -0.82
C GLN A 131 15.12 24.33 0.37
N GLN A 132 14.52 24.91 1.41
CA GLN A 132 15.25 25.36 2.59
C GLN A 132 15.94 24.22 3.34
N ILE A 133 15.34 23.03 3.40
CA ILE A 133 15.97 21.85 3.98
C ILE A 133 17.10 21.37 3.07
N SER A 134 16.84 21.24 1.76
CA SER A 134 17.84 20.82 0.78
C SER A 134 19.13 21.66 0.84
N ASP A 135 18.99 22.99 0.93
CA ASP A 135 20.13 23.94 0.99
C ASP A 135 21.00 23.74 2.24
N ARG A 136 20.52 23.03 3.26
CA ARG A 136 21.22 22.79 4.54
C ARG A 136 21.66 21.35 4.73
N LEU A 137 21.29 20.44 3.83
CA LEU A 137 21.72 19.05 3.90
C LEU A 137 23.24 18.96 3.71
N HIS A 138 23.90 18.22 4.59
CA HIS A 138 25.30 17.85 4.36
C HIS A 138 25.43 16.98 3.08
N PRO A 139 26.63 16.92 2.47
CA PRO A 139 26.83 16.16 1.23
C PRO A 139 26.31 14.73 1.26
N GLU A 140 26.42 14.03 2.39
CA GLU A 140 26.01 12.64 2.59
C GLU A 140 24.57 12.47 3.06
N GLN A 141 23.84 13.58 3.29
CA GLN A 141 22.46 13.55 3.78
C GLN A 141 21.45 13.66 2.64
N SER A 142 20.30 13.03 2.82
CA SER A 142 19.15 13.14 1.93
C SER A 142 17.88 13.31 2.74
N LEU A 143 16.94 14.06 2.22
CA LEU A 143 15.56 14.12 2.71
C LEU A 143 14.72 13.11 1.95
N ILE A 144 14.20 12.11 2.65
CA ILE A 144 13.33 11.10 2.07
C ILE A 144 11.93 11.23 2.68
N ILE A 145 10.92 11.33 1.83
CA ILE A 145 9.53 11.44 2.21
C ILE A 145 8.78 10.23 1.63
N THR A 146 8.10 9.49 2.49
CA THR A 146 7.35 8.30 2.08
C THR A 146 5.86 8.54 2.19
N ILE A 147 5.09 8.15 1.16
CA ILE A 147 3.64 8.28 1.12
C ILE A 147 3.03 6.93 0.77
N ASP A 148 2.29 6.37 1.72
CA ASP A 148 1.63 5.07 1.57
C ASP A 148 0.19 5.23 1.10
N GLY A 149 -0.16 4.56 -0.01
CA GLY A 149 -1.52 4.49 -0.54
C GLY A 149 -1.94 5.73 -1.36
N CYS A 150 -1.08 6.28 -2.22
CA CYS A 150 -1.38 7.46 -3.04
C CYS A 150 -2.62 7.31 -3.93
N ASP A 151 -3.08 6.09 -4.21
CA ASP A 151 -4.31 5.81 -4.95
C ASP A 151 -5.59 6.01 -4.13
N ARG A 152 -5.48 6.26 -2.82
CA ARG A 152 -6.61 6.46 -1.90
C ARG A 152 -6.96 7.93 -1.65
N ILE A 153 -6.28 8.87 -2.31
CA ILE A 153 -6.59 10.29 -2.20
C ILE A 153 -8.01 10.58 -2.66
N ASP A 154 -8.70 11.48 -1.95
CA ASP A 154 -9.97 12.02 -2.39
C ASP A 154 -9.74 13.06 -3.51
N ILE A 155 -9.86 12.61 -4.74
CA ILE A 155 -9.65 13.43 -5.94
C ILE A 155 -10.69 14.55 -6.09
N ASN A 156 -11.85 14.44 -5.46
CA ASN A 156 -12.88 15.47 -5.54
C ASN A 156 -12.49 16.75 -4.79
N ASN A 157 -11.53 16.66 -3.88
CA ASN A 157 -10.97 17.79 -3.14
C ASN A 157 -9.80 18.47 -3.86
N GLN A 158 -9.48 18.07 -5.10
CA GLN A 158 -8.42 18.69 -5.89
C GLN A 158 -8.95 19.21 -7.23
N PRO A 159 -8.53 20.41 -7.69
CA PRO A 159 -8.83 20.89 -9.03
C PRO A 159 -8.31 19.94 -10.11
N ARG A 160 -9.09 19.77 -11.18
CA ARG A 160 -8.65 18.99 -12.35
C ARG A 160 -7.34 19.55 -12.91
N GLY A 161 -6.38 18.67 -13.20
CA GLY A 161 -5.06 19.05 -13.71
C GLY A 161 -4.04 19.43 -12.64
N SER A 162 -4.40 19.44 -11.36
CA SER A 162 -3.42 19.52 -10.28
C SER A 162 -2.67 18.19 -10.12
N ASN A 163 -1.45 18.26 -9.60
CA ASN A 163 -0.73 17.05 -9.21
C ASN A 163 -1.34 16.42 -7.95
N ILE A 164 -1.27 15.12 -7.84
CA ILE A 164 -1.73 14.39 -6.64
C ILE A 164 -1.11 14.99 -5.38
N PHE A 165 -1.91 15.29 -4.36
CA PHE A 165 -1.50 15.99 -3.13
C PHE A 165 -0.74 17.30 -3.36
N TYR A 166 -0.86 17.92 -4.54
CA TYR A 166 -0.01 19.05 -4.96
C TYR A 166 1.50 18.77 -4.84
N LEU A 167 1.91 17.52 -5.00
CA LEU A 167 3.32 17.16 -4.99
C LEU A 167 4.10 17.96 -6.04
N PRO A 168 5.28 18.48 -5.70
CA PRO A 168 6.07 19.28 -6.63
C PRO A 168 6.46 18.49 -7.89
N ARG A 169 6.37 19.11 -9.06
CA ARG A 169 6.86 18.50 -10.32
C ARG A 169 8.37 18.44 -10.35
N TYR A 170 9.03 19.46 -9.76
CA TYR A 170 10.47 19.58 -9.60
C TYR A 170 10.83 19.43 -8.13
N LEU A 171 11.90 18.74 -7.85
CA LEU A 171 12.42 18.59 -6.49
C LEU A 171 13.79 19.27 -6.37
N PRO A 172 14.11 19.85 -5.20
CA PRO A 172 15.46 20.28 -4.90
C PRO A 172 16.41 19.08 -4.82
N GLU A 173 17.71 19.34 -4.85
CA GLU A 173 18.74 18.31 -4.72
C GLU A 173 18.61 17.56 -3.38
N LYS A 174 18.89 16.24 -3.43
CA LYS A 174 18.85 15.34 -2.27
C LYS A 174 17.46 15.19 -1.63
N VAL A 175 16.40 15.58 -2.35
CA VAL A 175 15.02 15.36 -1.93
C VAL A 175 14.39 14.23 -2.77
N TYR A 176 13.87 13.22 -2.08
CA TYR A 176 13.26 12.06 -2.71
C TYR A 176 11.91 11.76 -2.11
N PHE A 177 10.99 11.31 -2.97
CA PHE A 177 9.72 10.74 -2.56
C PHE A 177 9.68 9.25 -2.90
N ILE A 178 9.28 8.43 -1.93
CA ILE A 178 8.99 7.01 -2.14
C ILE A 178 7.49 6.81 -1.92
N LEU A 179 6.80 6.41 -2.98
CA LEU A 179 5.34 6.31 -3.02
C LEU A 179 4.91 4.85 -3.13
N THR A 180 3.78 4.51 -2.52
CA THR A 180 3.09 3.27 -2.85
C THR A 180 1.75 3.56 -3.49
N ARG A 181 1.35 2.73 -4.43
CA ARG A 181 0.03 2.77 -5.06
C ARG A 181 -0.37 1.42 -5.65
N ARG A 182 -1.64 1.29 -5.97
CA ARG A 182 -2.13 0.25 -6.86
C ARG A 182 -1.85 0.62 -8.32
N PRO A 183 -2.01 -0.32 -9.26
CA PRO A 183 -2.01 0.02 -10.69
C PRO A 183 -3.00 1.16 -10.97
N PHE A 184 -2.59 2.15 -11.76
CA PHE A 184 -3.45 3.28 -12.10
C PHE A 184 -4.51 2.91 -13.12
N LEU A 185 -5.66 3.55 -12.95
CA LEU A 185 -6.65 3.70 -13.99
C LEU A 185 -6.29 4.86 -14.91
N ALA A 186 -6.48 4.71 -16.20
CA ALA A 186 -6.09 5.69 -17.22
C ALA A 186 -6.66 7.11 -17.02
N ASN A 187 -7.75 7.24 -16.25
CA ASN A 187 -8.47 8.51 -16.04
C ASN A 187 -8.28 9.12 -14.64
N GLN A 188 -7.34 8.62 -13.84
CA GLN A 188 -7.07 9.18 -12.51
C GLN A 188 -5.99 10.27 -12.57
N LEU A 189 -6.00 11.17 -11.57
CA LEU A 189 -4.97 12.18 -11.40
C LEU A 189 -3.59 11.51 -11.47
N GLY A 190 -2.87 11.78 -12.56
CA GLY A 190 -1.51 11.30 -12.74
C GLY A 190 -0.56 12.01 -11.80
N LEU A 191 0.52 11.36 -11.47
CA LEU A 191 1.65 12.02 -10.87
C LEU A 191 2.42 12.74 -11.99
N LEU A 192 2.26 14.07 -12.05
CA LEU A 192 2.94 14.92 -13.01
C LEU A 192 4.35 15.20 -12.50
N ILE A 193 5.35 14.57 -13.07
CA ILE A 193 6.75 14.64 -12.64
C ILE A 193 7.60 15.17 -13.79
N GLU A 194 8.46 16.12 -13.48
CA GLU A 194 9.46 16.70 -14.36
C GLU A 194 10.89 16.54 -13.79
N THR A 195 11.05 15.62 -12.84
CA THR A 195 12.30 15.23 -12.18
C THR A 195 12.52 13.72 -12.40
N PRO A 196 13.70 13.16 -12.18
CA PRO A 196 13.93 11.73 -12.31
C PRO A 196 12.88 10.91 -11.57
N SER A 197 12.35 9.90 -12.24
CA SER A 197 11.35 9.01 -11.67
C SER A 197 11.55 7.57 -12.10
N GLN A 198 11.30 6.65 -11.18
CA GLN A 198 11.34 5.21 -11.42
C GLN A 198 10.16 4.54 -10.74
N SER A 199 9.61 3.52 -11.37
CA SER A 199 8.60 2.66 -10.75
C SER A 199 9.06 1.21 -10.72
N LEU A 200 8.67 0.51 -9.66
CA LEU A 200 8.86 -0.91 -9.49
C LEU A 200 7.48 -1.55 -9.27
N ASP A 201 7.06 -2.36 -10.22
CA ASP A 201 5.82 -3.12 -10.12
C ASP A 201 6.11 -4.50 -9.54
N LEU A 202 5.57 -4.77 -8.34
CA LEU A 202 5.77 -6.02 -7.61
C LEU A 202 5.22 -7.24 -8.36
N SER A 203 4.25 -7.05 -9.25
CA SER A 203 3.68 -8.14 -10.05
C SER A 203 4.68 -8.76 -11.02
N ASN A 204 5.71 -8.01 -11.42
CA ASN A 204 6.78 -8.48 -12.30
C ASN A 204 7.82 -9.36 -11.59
N TYR A 205 7.73 -9.52 -10.25
CA TYR A 205 8.70 -10.21 -9.40
C TYR A 205 8.11 -11.46 -8.73
N LEU A 206 7.44 -12.31 -9.52
CA LEU A 206 6.68 -13.45 -9.00
C LEU A 206 7.55 -14.42 -8.18
N GLU A 207 8.75 -14.75 -8.65
CA GLU A 207 9.63 -15.69 -7.96
C GLU A 207 10.15 -15.12 -6.64
N GLN A 208 10.51 -13.83 -6.62
CA GLN A 208 10.92 -13.14 -5.40
C GLN A 208 9.76 -13.05 -4.39
N ASN A 209 8.56 -12.70 -4.87
CA ASN A 209 7.38 -12.65 -4.03
C ASN A 209 7.07 -14.01 -3.38
N ARG A 210 7.22 -15.11 -4.12
CA ARG A 210 7.04 -16.47 -3.58
C ARG A 210 8.11 -16.82 -2.55
N SER A 211 9.37 -16.52 -2.85
CA SER A 211 10.47 -16.73 -1.90
C SER A 211 10.26 -15.97 -0.61
N ASP A 212 9.82 -14.72 -0.69
CA ASP A 212 9.54 -13.88 0.46
C ASP A 212 8.37 -14.43 1.31
N ILE A 213 7.32 -14.99 0.68
CA ILE A 213 6.24 -15.65 1.40
C ILE A 213 6.74 -16.89 2.12
N GLN A 214 7.60 -17.70 1.51
CA GLN A 214 8.19 -18.86 2.15
C GLN A 214 9.05 -18.45 3.37
N GLU A 215 9.81 -17.38 3.27
CA GLU A 215 10.58 -16.83 4.37
C GLU A 215 9.69 -16.29 5.49
N TYR A 216 8.63 -15.58 5.12
CA TYR A 216 7.62 -15.10 6.06
C TYR A 216 6.97 -16.25 6.85
N LEU A 217 6.57 -17.33 6.16
CA LEU A 217 6.02 -18.53 6.78
C LEU A 217 7.00 -19.19 7.76
N LYS A 218 8.24 -19.37 7.35
CA LYS A 218 9.30 -19.94 8.22
C LYS A 218 9.49 -19.10 9.47
N THR A 219 9.56 -17.77 9.33
CA THR A 219 9.75 -16.84 10.44
C THR A 219 8.57 -16.88 11.41
N TYR A 220 7.35 -16.95 10.89
CA TYR A 220 6.14 -17.02 11.69
C TYR A 220 6.06 -18.30 12.52
N LEU A 221 6.29 -19.46 11.88
CA LEU A 221 6.21 -20.77 12.52
C LEU A 221 7.30 -20.98 13.57
N ASN A 222 8.51 -20.51 13.33
CA ASN A 222 9.59 -20.56 14.31
C ASN A 222 9.27 -19.77 15.58
N LYS A 223 8.58 -18.63 15.47
CA LYS A 223 8.15 -17.84 16.64
C LYS A 223 7.02 -18.53 17.43
N SER A 224 6.08 -19.15 16.73
CA SER A 224 4.97 -19.87 17.37
C SER A 224 5.46 -21.10 18.14
N SER A 225 6.47 -21.79 17.62
CA SER A 225 7.08 -22.95 18.29
C SER A 225 7.79 -22.61 19.62
N HIS A 226 8.28 -21.39 19.78
CA HIS A 226 8.95 -20.93 21.00
C HIS A 226 8.02 -20.43 22.08
N SER A 227 6.75 -20.13 21.77
CA SER A 227 5.76 -19.64 22.73
C SER A 227 5.01 -20.76 23.47
N GLU A 228 5.03 -22.01 23.01
CA GLU A 228 4.27 -23.13 23.57
C GLU A 228 5.11 -24.25 24.20
N LEU A 229 6.45 -24.17 24.22
CA LEU A 229 7.28 -25.24 24.76
C LEU A 229 7.98 -24.87 26.06
N SER A 230 7.18 -24.84 27.14
CA SER A 230 7.68 -25.16 28.48
C SER A 230 6.98 -26.42 29.04
N VAL A 231 6.94 -27.53 28.30
CA VAL A 231 6.77 -28.89 28.87
C VAL A 231 7.20 -29.93 27.82
N SER A 232 8.29 -30.64 28.15
CA SER A 232 8.67 -32.01 27.79
C SER A 232 8.70 -32.44 26.28
N GLU A 233 9.88 -33.02 26.03
CA GLU A 233 10.24 -34.04 25.06
C GLU A 233 10.88 -33.60 23.73
N GLU A 234 12.14 -34.07 23.63
CA GLU A 234 12.97 -34.13 22.45
C GLU A 234 12.17 -34.63 21.23
N LYS A 235 11.80 -33.73 20.33
CA LYS A 235 11.53 -34.12 18.95
C LYS A 235 12.59 -33.50 18.05
N ASN A 236 13.31 -34.41 17.37
CA ASN A 236 14.29 -34.19 16.33
C ASN A 236 13.98 -32.92 15.51
N THR A 237 14.93 -32.00 15.52
CA THR A 237 14.99 -30.88 14.58
C THR A 237 15.30 -31.40 13.19
N GLY A 238 14.40 -32.17 12.62
CA GLY A 238 14.33 -32.40 11.20
C GLY A 238 13.84 -31.12 10.53
N ASP A 239 14.52 -30.76 9.47
CA ASP A 239 14.20 -29.67 8.58
C ASP A 239 12.68 -29.70 8.23
N VAL A 240 11.88 -28.91 8.94
CA VAL A 240 10.45 -28.79 8.67
C VAL A 240 10.32 -27.93 7.43
N SER A 241 10.57 -28.54 6.28
CA SER A 241 10.11 -27.99 5.00
C SER A 241 8.58 -28.11 5.00
N LEU A 242 7.92 -27.14 5.64
CA LEU A 242 6.49 -26.99 5.55
C LEU A 242 6.13 -26.78 4.08
N ASN A 243 5.56 -27.81 3.51
CA ASN A 243 5.09 -27.79 2.14
C ASN A 243 3.91 -26.81 2.11
N MET A 244 4.01 -25.72 1.38
CA MET A 244 2.93 -24.71 1.26
C MET A 244 1.60 -25.38 0.91
N THR A 245 1.64 -26.49 0.16
CA THR A 245 0.48 -27.30 -0.22
C THR A 245 -0.18 -27.98 0.99
N GLU A 246 0.59 -28.38 2.02
CA GLU A 246 0.04 -28.99 3.25
C GLU A 246 -0.72 -27.96 4.10
N LEU A 247 -0.37 -26.69 3.98
CA LEU A 247 -1.08 -25.56 4.61
C LEU A 247 -2.25 -25.04 3.75
N GLY A 248 -2.54 -25.69 2.62
CA GLY A 248 -3.65 -25.28 1.73
C GLY A 248 -3.31 -24.09 0.82
N PHE A 249 -2.03 -23.72 0.72
CA PHE A 249 -1.61 -22.68 -0.24
C PHE A 249 -1.35 -23.29 -1.62
N ASP A 250 -1.75 -22.56 -2.65
CA ASP A 250 -1.23 -22.81 -4.00
C ASP A 250 0.28 -22.48 -4.03
N ASN A 251 1.05 -23.30 -4.71
CA ASN A 251 2.50 -23.05 -4.92
C ASN A 251 2.76 -21.72 -5.67
N HIS A 252 1.73 -21.08 -6.18
CA HIS A 252 1.78 -19.81 -6.91
C HIS A 252 1.31 -18.61 -6.08
N GLU A 253 1.02 -18.79 -4.78
CA GLU A 253 0.53 -17.71 -3.92
C GLU A 253 1.59 -16.59 -3.76
N THR A 254 1.15 -15.36 -3.99
CA THR A 254 1.97 -14.14 -3.86
C THR A 254 1.33 -13.08 -2.96
N ASN A 255 0.16 -13.36 -2.38
CA ASN A 255 -0.60 -12.42 -1.58
C ASN A 255 -0.37 -12.61 -0.08
N PHE A 256 0.40 -11.72 0.54
CA PHE A 256 0.72 -11.77 1.97
C PHE A 256 -0.49 -11.58 2.88
N MET A 257 -1.49 -10.84 2.45
CA MET A 257 -2.72 -10.67 3.25
C MET A 257 -3.45 -12.00 3.38
N TYR A 258 -3.56 -12.75 2.29
CA TYR A 258 -4.15 -14.08 2.28
C TYR A 258 -3.37 -15.06 3.18
N VAL A 259 -2.05 -15.10 3.03
CA VAL A 259 -1.17 -15.93 3.86
C VAL A 259 -1.33 -15.62 5.35
N ARG A 260 -1.34 -14.34 5.73
CA ARG A 260 -1.49 -13.90 7.11
C ARG A 260 -2.82 -14.34 7.72
N GLU A 261 -3.91 -14.26 6.96
CA GLU A 261 -5.23 -14.66 7.45
C GLU A 261 -5.34 -16.18 7.65
N ILE A 262 -4.71 -16.98 6.77
CA ILE A 262 -4.63 -18.43 6.99
C ILE A 262 -3.84 -18.73 8.27
N LEU A 263 -2.69 -18.09 8.48
CA LEU A 263 -1.89 -18.30 9.67
C LEU A 263 -2.62 -17.88 10.96
N ALA A 264 -3.40 -16.80 10.92
CA ALA A 264 -4.22 -16.38 12.04
C ALA A 264 -5.30 -17.43 12.36
N ALA A 265 -5.94 -18.01 11.34
CA ALA A 265 -6.95 -19.05 11.51
C ALA A 265 -6.37 -20.37 12.06
N ILE A 266 -5.13 -20.72 11.69
CA ILE A 266 -4.42 -21.89 12.22
C ILE A 266 -4.16 -21.72 13.72
N ASN A 267 -3.78 -20.53 14.18
CA ASN A 267 -3.52 -20.28 15.62
C ASN A 267 -4.77 -20.34 16.49
N GLU A 268 -5.94 -20.18 15.93
CA GLU A 268 -7.22 -20.25 16.67
C GLU A 268 -7.78 -21.69 16.73
N ASP A 269 -6.98 -22.72 16.41
CA ASP A 269 -7.40 -24.13 16.30
C ASP A 269 -8.63 -24.37 15.38
N ILE A 270 -8.89 -23.43 14.50
CA ILE A 270 -9.96 -23.51 13.50
C ILE A 270 -9.41 -24.21 12.25
N TYR A 271 -9.42 -25.53 12.25
CA TYR A 271 -8.98 -26.31 11.08
C TYR A 271 -10.18 -27.00 10.39
N PRO A 272 -10.36 -26.86 9.08
CA PRO A 272 -9.56 -26.08 8.13
C PRO A 272 -9.67 -24.58 8.43
N PRO A 273 -8.59 -23.80 8.20
CA PRO A 273 -8.58 -22.38 8.48
C PRO A 273 -9.81 -21.74 7.86
N ASN A 274 -10.59 -21.01 8.66
CA ASN A 274 -11.92 -20.57 8.22
C ASN A 274 -11.81 -19.37 7.29
N LEU A 275 -11.28 -19.61 6.10
CA LEU A 275 -11.35 -18.69 4.97
C LEU A 275 -12.78 -18.16 4.75
N GLN A 276 -13.78 -18.94 5.12
CA GLN A 276 -15.17 -18.50 5.09
C GLN A 276 -15.42 -17.28 5.97
N LEU A 277 -14.87 -17.22 7.18
CA LEU A 277 -15.06 -16.06 8.06
C LEU A 277 -14.34 -14.82 7.50
N TYR A 278 -13.14 -15.00 6.96
CA TYR A 278 -12.39 -13.94 6.29
C TYR A 278 -13.18 -13.39 5.09
N TYR A 279 -13.66 -14.27 4.22
CA TYR A 279 -14.47 -13.89 3.07
C TYR A 279 -15.83 -13.31 3.47
N GLN A 280 -16.48 -13.83 4.52
CA GLN A 280 -17.69 -13.23 5.09
C GLN A 280 -17.46 -11.82 5.60
N ASN A 281 -16.30 -11.54 6.20
CA ASN A 281 -15.95 -10.19 6.64
C ASN A 281 -15.74 -9.25 5.45
N HIS A 282 -15.13 -9.73 4.36
CA HIS A 282 -15.03 -8.99 3.10
C HIS A 282 -16.40 -8.73 2.49
N TRP A 283 -17.24 -9.76 2.43
CA TRP A 283 -18.63 -9.63 1.99
C TRP A 283 -19.42 -8.58 2.77
N LYS A 284 -19.30 -8.58 4.09
CA LYS A 284 -19.91 -7.55 4.94
C LYS A 284 -19.37 -6.14 4.65
N LYS A 285 -18.09 -6.01 4.37
CA LYS A 285 -17.47 -4.72 4.00
C LYS A 285 -17.93 -4.22 2.63
N MET A 286 -18.20 -5.12 1.69
CA MET A 286 -18.75 -4.75 0.39
C MET A 286 -20.13 -4.11 0.50
N ASN A 287 -20.79 -4.24 1.67
CA ASN A 287 -22.02 -3.58 2.12
C ASN A 287 -23.07 -3.37 1.03
N LEU A 288 -23.76 -4.43 0.70
CA LEU A 288 -24.82 -4.45 -0.31
C LEU A 288 -26.16 -3.93 0.24
N ALA A 289 -26.14 -2.91 1.12
CA ALA A 289 -27.31 -2.43 1.83
C ALA A 289 -28.02 -1.31 1.07
N THR A 290 -29.08 -1.62 0.41
CA THR A 290 -30.36 -0.91 0.16
C THR A 290 -31.03 -1.49 -1.10
N SER A 291 -32.33 -1.68 -1.08
CA SER A 291 -33.07 -2.60 -1.94
C SER A 291 -32.94 -2.47 -3.47
N LYS A 292 -32.67 -1.29 -4.01
CA LYS A 292 -32.56 -1.08 -5.47
C LYS A 292 -31.09 -1.11 -5.96
N GLN A 293 -30.18 -0.52 -5.18
CA GLN A 293 -28.75 -0.59 -5.44
C GLN A 293 -28.19 -2.00 -5.17
N GLN A 294 -28.83 -2.75 -4.29
CA GLN A 294 -28.46 -4.12 -3.96
C GLN A 294 -28.62 -5.06 -5.16
N THR A 295 -29.70 -4.95 -5.93
CA THR A 295 -29.95 -5.80 -7.10
C THR A 295 -28.89 -5.56 -8.18
N MET A 296 -28.60 -4.29 -8.50
CA MET A 296 -27.56 -3.95 -9.49
C MET A 296 -26.17 -4.37 -9.01
N ALA A 297 -25.84 -4.12 -7.74
CA ALA A 297 -24.57 -4.51 -7.17
C ALA A 297 -24.35 -6.04 -7.21
N LEU A 298 -25.40 -6.84 -6.92
CA LEU A 298 -25.35 -8.30 -7.06
C LEU A 298 -25.19 -8.74 -8.51
N GLN A 299 -25.83 -8.07 -9.45
CA GLN A 299 -25.67 -8.37 -10.89
C GLN A 299 -24.24 -8.05 -11.36
N VAL A 300 -23.68 -6.90 -10.98
CA VAL A 300 -22.28 -6.55 -11.27
C VAL A 300 -21.34 -7.57 -10.67
N LEU A 301 -21.58 -7.98 -9.41
CA LEU A 301 -20.74 -8.97 -8.74
C LEU A 301 -20.82 -10.34 -9.42
N ASN A 302 -22.01 -10.76 -9.86
CA ASN A 302 -22.18 -12.01 -10.59
C ASN A 302 -21.39 -12.02 -11.90
N ILE A 303 -21.38 -10.91 -12.63
CA ILE A 303 -20.56 -10.75 -13.83
C ILE A 303 -19.06 -10.85 -13.48
N LEU A 304 -18.57 -10.15 -12.44
CA LEU A 304 -17.18 -10.21 -12.00
C LEU A 304 -16.74 -11.61 -11.53
N VAL A 305 -17.68 -12.41 -11.04
CA VAL A 305 -17.42 -13.81 -10.65
C VAL A 305 -17.31 -14.70 -11.87
N GLN A 306 -18.17 -14.50 -12.88
CA GLN A 306 -18.19 -15.31 -14.10
C GLN A 306 -17.05 -14.98 -15.04
N ASP A 307 -16.71 -13.70 -15.19
CA ASP A 307 -15.66 -13.24 -16.08
C ASP A 307 -14.35 -13.01 -15.30
N GLN A 308 -13.25 -13.54 -15.83
CA GLN A 308 -11.94 -13.36 -15.21
C GLN A 308 -11.44 -11.92 -15.28
N SER A 309 -11.88 -11.15 -16.31
CA SER A 309 -11.50 -9.76 -16.51
C SER A 309 -12.52 -9.10 -17.43
N ILE A 310 -13.09 -7.95 -17.02
CA ILE A 310 -14.16 -7.27 -17.76
C ILE A 310 -14.09 -5.76 -17.62
N SER A 311 -14.42 -5.01 -18.69
CA SER A 311 -14.48 -3.53 -18.67
C SER A 311 -15.82 -3.01 -18.13
N ILE A 312 -15.85 -1.72 -17.70
CA ILE A 312 -17.12 -1.07 -17.27
C ILE A 312 -18.12 -1.05 -18.40
N GLU A 313 -17.68 -0.73 -19.62
CA GLU A 313 -18.52 -0.68 -20.81
C GLU A 313 -19.21 -2.04 -21.05
N ALA A 314 -18.45 -3.14 -21.01
CA ALA A 314 -19.01 -4.48 -21.18
C ALA A 314 -19.97 -4.89 -20.05
N ILE A 315 -19.74 -4.44 -18.81
CA ILE A 315 -20.70 -4.64 -17.71
C ILE A 315 -21.98 -3.84 -17.98
N ALA A 316 -21.85 -2.58 -18.40
CA ALA A 316 -22.95 -1.66 -18.69
C ALA A 316 -23.85 -2.21 -19.81
N GLU A 317 -23.25 -2.68 -20.90
CA GLU A 317 -23.97 -3.31 -21.99
C GLU A 317 -24.78 -4.55 -21.55
N ARG A 318 -24.19 -5.42 -20.72
CA ARG A 318 -24.85 -6.64 -20.23
C ARG A 318 -26.03 -6.37 -19.30
N LEU A 319 -25.96 -5.28 -18.55
CA LEU A 319 -26.97 -4.93 -17.55
C LEU A 319 -27.99 -3.90 -18.07
N ASP A 320 -27.81 -3.38 -19.29
CA ASP A 320 -28.56 -2.23 -19.82
C ASP A 320 -28.58 -1.07 -18.79
N ALA A 321 -27.39 -0.73 -18.27
CA ALA A 321 -27.21 0.20 -17.17
C ALA A 321 -26.23 1.31 -17.52
N ASP A 322 -26.27 2.40 -16.75
CA ASP A 322 -25.35 3.53 -16.92
C ASP A 322 -23.95 3.19 -16.39
N GLU A 323 -22.91 3.45 -17.18
CA GLU A 323 -21.51 3.22 -16.80
C GLU A 323 -21.12 3.94 -15.50
N TYR A 324 -21.71 5.10 -15.24
CA TYR A 324 -21.44 5.87 -14.02
C TYR A 324 -21.96 5.16 -12.77
N GLU A 325 -23.16 4.53 -12.85
CA GLU A 325 -23.71 3.76 -11.74
C GLU A 325 -22.85 2.52 -11.44
N ILE A 326 -22.37 1.84 -12.48
CA ILE A 326 -21.46 0.69 -12.35
C ILE A 326 -20.14 1.13 -11.74
N LYS A 327 -19.58 2.24 -12.21
CA LYS A 327 -18.35 2.81 -11.68
C LYS A 327 -18.44 3.10 -10.18
N ILE A 328 -19.55 3.67 -9.70
CA ILE A 328 -19.77 3.91 -8.27
C ILE A 328 -19.71 2.60 -7.46
N ILE A 329 -20.27 1.52 -7.99
CA ILE A 329 -20.24 0.21 -7.34
C ILE A 329 -18.80 -0.32 -7.29
N LEU A 330 -18.10 -0.33 -8.41
CA LEU A 330 -16.71 -0.81 -8.52
C LEU A 330 -15.75 0.02 -7.67
N ASP A 331 -15.93 1.33 -7.60
CA ASP A 331 -15.11 2.22 -6.76
C ASP A 331 -15.29 1.91 -5.25
N LYS A 332 -16.50 1.55 -4.81
CA LYS A 332 -16.74 1.06 -3.44
C LYS A 332 -16.02 -0.26 -3.15
N TRP A 333 -15.89 -1.13 -4.15
CA TRP A 333 -15.26 -2.45 -4.02
C TRP A 333 -13.80 -2.47 -4.41
N ARG A 334 -13.20 -1.33 -4.65
CA ARG A 334 -11.84 -1.20 -5.16
C ARG A 334 -10.78 -1.97 -4.38
N GLU A 335 -10.97 -2.16 -3.08
CA GLU A 335 -10.07 -2.95 -2.25
C GLU A 335 -10.12 -4.47 -2.53
N PHE A 336 -11.18 -4.93 -3.19
CA PHE A 336 -11.40 -6.33 -3.55
C PHE A 336 -11.19 -6.60 -5.04
N LEU A 337 -10.79 -5.58 -5.80
CA LEU A 337 -10.62 -5.66 -7.25
C LEU A 337 -9.16 -5.47 -7.65
N HIS A 338 -8.74 -6.34 -8.57
CA HIS A 338 -7.57 -6.14 -9.40
C HIS A 338 -7.97 -5.37 -10.66
N LEU A 339 -7.13 -4.47 -11.13
CA LEU A 339 -7.38 -3.60 -12.26
C LEU A 339 -6.21 -3.71 -13.24
N GLU A 340 -6.54 -4.03 -14.48
CA GLU A 340 -5.57 -4.18 -15.55
C GLU A 340 -5.97 -3.29 -16.74
N SER A 341 -4.97 -2.72 -17.43
CA SER A 341 -5.22 -1.96 -18.67
C SER A 341 -4.99 -2.87 -19.85
N ILE A 342 -6.06 -3.21 -20.58
CA ILE A 342 -6.03 -4.02 -21.79
C ILE A 342 -6.50 -3.14 -22.97
N ALA A 343 -5.68 -2.96 -23.99
CA ALA A 343 -6.00 -2.16 -25.19
C ALA A 343 -6.48 -0.73 -24.89
N ALA A 344 -5.92 -0.08 -23.87
CA ALA A 344 -6.29 1.25 -23.36
C ALA A 344 -7.63 1.31 -22.61
N GLU A 345 -8.30 0.20 -22.38
CA GLU A 345 -9.46 0.07 -21.52
C GLU A 345 -9.07 -0.52 -20.16
N ILE A 346 -9.86 -0.19 -19.14
CA ILE A 346 -9.66 -0.71 -17.78
C ILE A 346 -10.56 -1.91 -17.57
N HIS A 347 -9.92 -3.02 -17.27
CA HIS A 347 -10.57 -4.26 -16.91
C HIS A 347 -10.51 -4.50 -15.42
N TYR A 348 -11.57 -5.04 -14.89
CA TYR A 348 -11.75 -5.36 -13.48
C TYR A 348 -11.87 -6.86 -13.29
N SER A 349 -11.21 -7.37 -12.26
CA SER A 349 -11.37 -8.75 -11.80
C SER A 349 -11.37 -8.81 -10.27
N ILE A 350 -11.87 -9.89 -9.70
CA ILE A 350 -11.74 -10.12 -8.25
C ILE A 350 -10.26 -10.37 -7.94
N TYR A 351 -9.72 -9.71 -6.92
CA TYR A 351 -8.30 -9.68 -6.58
C TYR A 351 -7.66 -11.06 -6.31
N HIS A 352 -8.47 -12.05 -5.96
CA HIS A 352 -8.00 -13.40 -5.64
C HIS A 352 -9.00 -14.47 -6.12
N ALA A 353 -8.49 -15.51 -6.77
CA ALA A 353 -9.33 -16.56 -7.38
C ALA A 353 -10.20 -17.28 -6.34
N SER A 354 -9.65 -17.67 -5.18
CA SER A 354 -10.43 -18.36 -4.15
C SER A 354 -11.52 -17.49 -3.51
N PHE A 355 -11.32 -16.17 -3.45
CA PHE A 355 -12.39 -15.25 -3.03
C PHE A 355 -13.48 -15.16 -4.10
N ARG A 356 -13.11 -15.13 -5.37
CA ARG A 356 -14.06 -15.17 -6.49
C ARG A 356 -14.92 -16.45 -6.44
N ASP A 357 -14.30 -17.60 -6.25
CA ASP A 357 -14.99 -18.89 -6.18
C ASP A 357 -15.95 -18.96 -4.98
N TRP A 358 -15.52 -18.43 -3.83
CA TRP A 358 -16.37 -18.31 -2.65
C TRP A 358 -17.56 -17.36 -2.89
N LEU A 359 -17.34 -16.21 -3.53
CA LEU A 359 -18.41 -15.27 -3.90
C LEU A 359 -19.44 -15.93 -4.83
N GLY A 360 -18.98 -16.75 -5.79
CA GLY A 360 -19.88 -17.53 -6.66
C GLY A 360 -20.83 -18.42 -5.86
N GLN A 361 -20.32 -19.16 -4.88
CA GLN A 361 -21.15 -20.00 -4.00
C GLN A 361 -22.14 -19.18 -3.17
N GLN A 362 -21.76 -17.98 -2.71
CA GLN A 362 -22.67 -17.10 -1.96
C GLN A 362 -23.80 -16.55 -2.85
N ILE A 363 -23.49 -16.20 -4.09
CA ILE A 363 -24.49 -15.70 -5.05
C ILE A 363 -25.47 -16.81 -5.37
N GLU A 364 -25.01 -18.02 -5.71
CA GLU A 364 -25.87 -19.18 -6.00
C GLU A 364 -26.78 -19.56 -4.83
N SER A 365 -26.35 -19.37 -3.59
CA SER A 365 -27.14 -19.68 -2.39
C SER A 365 -28.19 -18.62 -2.04
N ASN A 366 -28.10 -17.41 -2.59
CA ASN A 366 -28.99 -16.28 -2.32
C ASN A 366 -29.97 -15.98 -3.48
N PHE A 367 -29.86 -16.68 -4.58
CA PHE A 367 -30.81 -16.70 -5.71
C PHE A 367 -31.51 -18.07 -5.82
#